data_a675acbdf5b6c70137dbdb34a796a4ba
#
_entry.id   a675acbdf5b6c70137dbdb34a796a4ba
#
_cell.length_a   1.000
_cell.length_b   1.000
_cell.length_c   1.000
_cell.angle_alpha   90.00
_cell.angle_beta   90.00
_cell.angle_gamma   90.00
#
_symmetry.space_group_name_H-M   'P 1'
#
loop_
_entity.id
_entity.type
_entity.pdbx_description
1 polymer ?
#
loop_
_entity_poly.entity_id
_entity_poly.type
_entity_poly.pdbx_seq_one_letter_code
_entity_poly.pdbx_strand_id
1 'polypeptide(L)'
;MNKNEGRKGLFHIMFERSTLVILLLLVQIIFFIVCINWINEYFIKFYTICYILGSILVIYIVNTKGNPMYKIAWVIPILVIPVFGALLYIFVRLQLETKLMSARIEKIRRKTKKYLKTDEMIKHELENNNPALNNLANYFEEFAGYPTYKNTKAKYFPSGEAKLEELKLELEKAKKFIFLEYFIVAEGKMWGEILEILKRKVKEGVEVRFMYDGTCTFKLLPFSYPKYMNSLGIKCKMFSPIRPVLSTYQNNRDHRKIVVIDGHTAFTGGINLADEYINEKELFGHWKDTAIMVKGEAVKSFTIMFLQMWDVTEKSEEDYEKYINDIEYENDLHLKEEGYMIPFGDCPMD
;
A
#
# COMPACT_ATOMS: atom_id res chain seq x y z
N MET A 1 -4.61 -34.03 -5.98
CA MET A 1 -3.38 -33.95 -6.81
C MET A 1 -3.81 -33.66 -8.23
N ASN A 2 -3.83 -32.41 -8.64
CA ASN A 2 -4.33 -32.05 -9.97
C ASN A 2 -3.25 -31.31 -10.78
N LYS A 3 -2.95 -31.90 -11.94
CA LYS A 3 -1.98 -31.48 -12.94
C LYS A 3 -2.34 -30.14 -13.60
N ASN A 4 -1.99 -29.03 -13.00
CA ASN A 4 -2.04 -27.72 -13.65
C ASN A 4 -0.78 -26.86 -13.41
N GLU A 5 0.33 -27.49 -12.99
CA GLU A 5 1.61 -26.77 -12.80
C GLU A 5 2.41 -26.54 -14.09
N GLY A 6 2.01 -27.15 -15.22
CA GLY A 6 2.82 -27.18 -16.44
C GLY A 6 2.66 -26.01 -17.43
N ARG A 7 1.69 -25.09 -17.24
CA ARG A 7 1.45 -23.99 -18.20
C ARG A 7 1.87 -22.59 -17.73
N LYS A 8 2.44 -22.47 -16.54
CA LYS A 8 3.03 -21.21 -16.04
C LYS A 8 4.45 -20.93 -16.59
N GLY A 9 5.05 -21.91 -17.29
CA GLY A 9 6.49 -21.92 -17.51
C GLY A 9 7.02 -20.93 -18.56
N LEU A 10 6.43 -20.80 -19.74
CA LEU A 10 7.02 -19.97 -20.81
C LEU A 10 6.48 -18.53 -20.82
N PHE A 11 5.18 -18.33 -20.69
CA PHE A 11 4.59 -16.99 -20.70
C PHE A 11 4.99 -16.18 -19.46
N HIS A 12 5.13 -16.81 -18.29
CA HIS A 12 5.55 -16.12 -17.06
C HIS A 12 7.03 -15.70 -17.15
N ILE A 13 7.88 -16.57 -17.71
CA ILE A 13 9.31 -16.27 -17.93
C ILE A 13 9.48 -15.18 -18.99
N MET A 14 8.70 -15.20 -20.07
CA MET A 14 8.79 -14.20 -21.14
C MET A 14 8.40 -12.79 -20.70
N PHE A 15 7.63 -12.64 -19.62
CA PHE A 15 7.13 -11.36 -19.14
C PHE A 15 7.64 -10.98 -17.74
N GLU A 16 8.61 -11.70 -17.18
CA GLU A 16 9.34 -11.20 -16.01
C GLU A 16 10.10 -9.91 -16.38
N ARG A 17 10.19 -8.97 -15.44
CA ARG A 17 10.89 -7.69 -15.64
C ARG A 17 12.33 -7.89 -16.10
N SER A 18 13.01 -8.88 -15.53
CA SER A 18 14.35 -9.32 -15.94
C SER A 18 14.40 -9.78 -17.39
N THR A 19 13.43 -10.56 -17.85
CA THR A 19 13.35 -11.07 -19.22
C THR A 19 13.11 -9.95 -20.21
N LEU A 20 12.25 -8.97 -19.89
CA LEU A 20 12.02 -7.78 -20.70
C LEU A 20 13.28 -6.91 -20.81
N VAL A 21 14.00 -6.72 -19.72
CA VAL A 21 15.29 -5.99 -19.72
C VAL A 21 16.33 -6.75 -20.57
N ILE A 22 16.43 -8.07 -20.41
CA ILE A 22 17.32 -8.92 -21.21
C ILE A 22 16.93 -8.86 -22.69
N LEU A 23 15.64 -8.92 -23.02
CA LEU A 23 15.14 -8.80 -24.40
C LEU A 23 15.50 -7.45 -25.02
N LEU A 24 15.34 -6.35 -24.27
CA LEU A 24 15.72 -5.01 -24.74
C LEU A 24 17.24 -4.91 -24.97
N LEU A 25 18.05 -5.52 -24.11
CA LEU A 25 19.49 -5.59 -24.29
C LEU A 25 19.87 -6.43 -25.52
N LEU A 26 19.22 -7.57 -25.72
CA LEU A 26 19.44 -8.40 -26.92
C LEU A 26 19.04 -7.69 -28.20
N VAL A 27 17.89 -6.99 -28.21
CA VAL A 27 17.47 -6.15 -29.36
C VAL A 27 18.51 -5.06 -29.63
N GLN A 28 19.08 -4.45 -28.60
CA GLN A 28 20.13 -3.46 -28.79
C GLN A 28 21.41 -4.08 -29.34
N ILE A 29 21.82 -5.26 -28.86
CA ILE A 29 23.01 -5.97 -29.37
C ILE A 29 22.81 -6.34 -30.85
N ILE A 30 21.64 -6.90 -31.20
CA ILE A 30 21.28 -7.22 -32.60
C ILE A 30 21.27 -5.96 -33.44
N PHE A 31 20.66 -4.87 -32.97
CA PHE A 31 20.68 -3.58 -33.65
C PHE A 31 22.11 -3.07 -33.90
N PHE A 32 23.00 -3.22 -32.89
CA PHE A 32 24.41 -2.90 -33.03
C PHE A 32 25.10 -3.72 -34.14
N ILE A 33 24.89 -5.04 -34.13
CA ILE A 33 25.51 -5.94 -35.12
C ILE A 33 25.02 -5.62 -36.54
N VAL A 34 23.71 -5.38 -36.68
CA VAL A 34 23.11 -4.99 -37.98
C VAL A 34 23.64 -3.64 -38.44
N CYS A 35 23.75 -2.66 -37.55
CA CYS A 35 24.29 -1.33 -37.87
C CYS A 35 25.77 -1.37 -38.26
N ILE A 36 26.58 -2.19 -37.60
CA ILE A 36 28.02 -2.35 -37.99
C ILE A 36 28.19 -2.92 -39.38
N ASN A 37 27.31 -3.87 -39.78
CA ASN A 37 27.44 -4.55 -41.07
C ASN A 37 26.81 -3.78 -42.25
N TRP A 38 25.78 -2.93 -42.00
CA TRP A 38 25.00 -2.29 -43.08
C TRP A 38 25.20 -0.79 -43.26
N ILE A 39 25.68 -0.05 -42.20
CA ILE A 39 25.62 1.42 -42.24
C ILE A 39 26.87 2.03 -41.57
N ASN A 40 28.05 1.66 -42.03
CA ASN A 40 29.30 2.04 -41.34
C ASN A 40 29.46 3.57 -41.15
N GLU A 41 29.11 4.41 -42.11
CA GLU A 41 29.27 5.87 -42.00
C GLU A 41 28.12 6.56 -41.22
N TYR A 42 26.89 6.14 -41.43
CA TYR A 42 25.72 6.69 -40.73
C TYR A 42 25.66 6.22 -39.28
N PHE A 43 26.14 5.00 -39.00
CA PHE A 43 26.20 4.46 -37.63
C PHE A 43 27.12 5.29 -36.73
N ILE A 44 28.30 5.65 -37.21
CA ILE A 44 29.25 6.46 -36.45
C ILE A 44 28.63 7.83 -36.09
N LYS A 45 27.97 8.48 -37.08
CA LYS A 45 27.29 9.76 -36.88
C LYS A 45 26.14 9.63 -35.85
N PHE A 46 25.31 8.61 -36.01
CA PHE A 46 24.19 8.35 -35.09
C PHE A 46 24.68 8.07 -33.68
N TYR A 47 25.67 7.20 -33.53
CA TYR A 47 26.23 6.86 -32.22
C TYR A 47 26.90 8.06 -31.54
N THR A 48 27.58 8.88 -32.29
CA THR A 48 28.17 10.13 -31.79
C THR A 48 27.11 11.07 -31.25
N ILE A 49 25.99 11.23 -31.95
CA ILE A 49 24.85 12.04 -31.49
C ILE A 49 24.28 11.46 -30.19
N CYS A 50 24.07 10.15 -30.12
CA CYS A 50 23.57 9.49 -28.90
C CYS A 50 24.54 9.65 -27.73
N TYR A 51 25.85 9.63 -27.98
CA TYR A 51 26.86 9.83 -26.96
C TYR A 51 26.86 11.28 -26.42
N ILE A 52 26.71 12.26 -27.31
CA ILE A 52 26.59 13.68 -26.93
C ILE A 52 25.32 13.89 -26.09
N LEU A 53 24.17 13.36 -26.53
CA LEU A 53 22.91 13.46 -25.81
C LEU A 53 22.98 12.76 -24.42
N GLY A 54 23.61 11.57 -24.39
CA GLY A 54 23.88 10.85 -23.15
C GLY A 54 24.77 11.66 -22.17
N SER A 55 25.80 12.31 -22.69
CA SER A 55 26.68 13.16 -21.89
C SER A 55 25.95 14.39 -21.32
N ILE A 56 25.08 15.03 -22.11
CA ILE A 56 24.21 16.11 -21.67
C ILE A 56 23.28 15.62 -20.53
N LEU A 57 22.68 14.43 -20.72
CA LEU A 57 21.83 13.82 -19.72
C LEU A 57 22.60 13.50 -18.43
N VAL A 58 23.83 13.01 -18.54
CA VAL A 58 24.70 12.77 -17.37
C VAL A 58 24.99 14.07 -16.63
N ILE A 59 25.34 15.15 -17.32
CA ILE A 59 25.53 16.48 -16.71
C ILE A 59 24.26 16.92 -15.99
N TYR A 60 23.09 16.74 -16.60
CA TYR A 60 21.81 17.03 -15.97
C TYR A 60 21.62 16.21 -14.68
N ILE A 61 21.84 14.88 -14.72
CA ILE A 61 21.68 13.99 -13.56
C ILE A 61 22.60 14.40 -12.41
N VAL A 62 23.85 14.69 -12.70
CA VAL A 62 24.84 15.09 -11.68
C VAL A 62 24.40 16.38 -10.97
N ASN A 63 23.83 17.33 -11.71
CA ASN A 63 23.37 18.62 -11.16
C ASN A 63 21.99 18.55 -10.46
N THR A 64 21.23 17.44 -10.53
CA THR A 64 19.96 17.32 -9.78
C THR A 64 20.22 17.18 -8.29
N LYS A 65 19.25 17.57 -7.47
CA LYS A 65 19.28 17.25 -6.03
C LYS A 65 19.02 15.74 -5.83
N GLY A 66 19.67 15.11 -4.87
CA GLY A 66 19.45 13.71 -4.52
C GLY A 66 20.73 12.97 -4.11
N ASN A 67 20.54 11.72 -3.66
CA ASN A 67 21.63 10.88 -3.17
C ASN A 67 22.63 10.56 -4.29
N PRO A 68 23.95 10.82 -4.10
CA PRO A 68 25.00 10.55 -5.08
C PRO A 68 25.05 9.10 -5.57
N MET A 69 24.75 8.12 -4.71
CA MET A 69 24.77 6.70 -5.07
C MET A 69 23.76 6.38 -6.19
N TYR A 70 22.56 6.96 -6.12
CA TYR A 70 21.56 6.79 -7.19
C TYR A 70 21.98 7.48 -8.49
N LYS A 71 22.68 8.62 -8.40
CA LYS A 71 23.21 9.29 -9.60
C LYS A 71 24.23 8.42 -10.31
N ILE A 72 25.19 7.85 -9.57
CA ILE A 72 26.21 6.94 -10.12
C ILE A 72 25.57 5.73 -10.78
N ALA A 73 24.55 5.13 -10.14
CA ALA A 73 23.82 3.99 -10.68
C ALA A 73 23.16 4.28 -12.06
N TRP A 74 22.86 5.54 -12.37
CA TRP A 74 22.35 5.96 -13.68
C TRP A 74 23.43 6.43 -14.64
N VAL A 75 24.46 7.10 -14.14
CA VAL A 75 25.56 7.62 -14.97
C VAL A 75 26.31 6.49 -15.67
N ILE A 76 26.58 5.39 -14.95
CA ILE A 76 27.32 4.24 -15.51
C ILE A 76 26.60 3.63 -16.73
N PRO A 77 25.32 3.20 -16.63
CA PRO A 77 24.60 2.64 -17.80
C PRO A 77 24.49 3.62 -18.97
N ILE A 78 24.31 4.92 -18.72
CA ILE A 78 24.21 5.93 -19.79
C ILE A 78 25.53 6.10 -20.51
N LEU A 79 26.65 6.06 -19.82
CA LEU A 79 27.98 6.20 -20.44
C LEU A 79 28.41 4.93 -21.18
N VAL A 80 28.08 3.74 -20.65
CA VAL A 80 28.46 2.45 -21.26
C VAL A 80 27.57 2.09 -22.44
N ILE A 81 26.26 2.32 -22.33
CA ILE A 81 25.26 1.99 -23.35
C ILE A 81 24.29 3.20 -23.52
N PRO A 82 24.72 4.25 -24.25
CA PRO A 82 24.03 5.55 -24.25
C PRO A 82 22.53 5.48 -24.60
N VAL A 83 22.17 4.74 -25.64
CA VAL A 83 20.79 4.64 -26.10
C VAL A 83 19.91 3.94 -25.04
N PHE A 84 20.34 2.75 -24.62
CA PHE A 84 19.60 1.98 -23.63
C PHE A 84 19.54 2.68 -22.27
N GLY A 85 20.68 3.13 -21.75
CA GLY A 85 20.77 3.78 -20.45
C GLY A 85 19.94 5.06 -20.38
N ALA A 86 19.97 5.89 -21.44
CA ALA A 86 19.18 7.10 -21.51
C ALA A 86 17.68 6.79 -21.58
N LEU A 87 17.26 5.87 -22.42
CA LEU A 87 15.85 5.47 -22.56
C LEU A 87 15.32 4.86 -21.25
N LEU A 88 16.10 3.99 -20.61
CA LEU A 88 15.75 3.38 -19.34
C LEU A 88 15.64 4.45 -18.23
N TYR A 89 16.58 5.39 -18.17
CA TYR A 89 16.52 6.50 -17.21
C TYR A 89 15.24 7.34 -17.43
N ILE A 90 14.97 7.75 -18.68
CA ILE A 90 13.78 8.53 -19.01
C ILE A 90 12.52 7.76 -18.62
N PHE A 91 12.43 6.49 -18.99
CA PHE A 91 11.30 5.62 -18.64
C PHE A 91 11.06 5.56 -17.11
N VAL A 92 12.11 5.28 -16.35
CA VAL A 92 12.02 5.21 -14.88
C VAL A 92 11.71 6.58 -14.28
N ARG A 93 12.23 7.68 -14.86
CA ARG A 93 12.02 9.04 -14.37
C ARG A 93 10.64 9.60 -14.69
N LEU A 94 10.03 9.20 -15.80
CA LEU A 94 8.70 9.68 -16.19
C LEU A 94 7.62 9.27 -15.18
N GLN A 95 7.65 8.02 -14.70
CA GLN A 95 6.73 7.48 -13.68
C GLN A 95 5.26 7.94 -13.89
N LEU A 96 4.78 7.94 -15.13
CA LEU A 96 3.48 8.51 -15.49
C LEU A 96 2.33 7.92 -14.67
N GLU A 97 2.31 6.58 -14.51
CA GLU A 97 1.27 5.89 -13.75
C GLU A 97 1.31 6.29 -12.27
N THR A 98 2.50 6.35 -11.66
CA THR A 98 2.67 6.78 -10.26
C THR A 98 2.18 8.21 -10.07
N LYS A 99 2.57 9.13 -10.96
CA LYS A 99 2.13 10.53 -10.91
C LYS A 99 0.61 10.70 -11.03
N LEU A 100 -0.02 9.93 -11.93
CA LEU A 100 -1.47 9.94 -12.08
C LEU A 100 -2.17 9.44 -10.81
N MET A 101 -1.66 8.37 -10.22
CA MET A 101 -2.22 7.82 -8.97
C MET A 101 -1.96 8.73 -7.78
N SER A 102 -0.76 9.32 -7.66
CA SER A 102 -0.45 10.33 -6.62
C SER A 102 -1.38 11.54 -6.74
N ALA A 103 -1.60 12.06 -7.94
CA ALA A 103 -2.52 13.17 -8.15
C ALA A 103 -3.97 12.82 -7.74
N ARG A 104 -4.38 11.56 -7.97
CA ARG A 104 -5.70 11.07 -7.59
C ARG A 104 -5.85 10.94 -6.09
N ILE A 105 -4.89 10.33 -5.39
CA ILE A 105 -4.93 10.22 -3.93
C ILE A 105 -4.87 11.58 -3.26
N GLU A 106 -4.07 12.50 -3.79
CA GLU A 106 -4.01 13.86 -3.28
C GLU A 106 -5.36 14.59 -3.43
N LYS A 107 -6.06 14.39 -4.55
CA LYS A 107 -7.44 14.90 -4.71
C LYS A 107 -8.38 14.33 -3.66
N ILE A 108 -8.29 13.02 -3.37
CA ILE A 108 -9.11 12.35 -2.36
C ILE A 108 -8.76 12.89 -0.96
N ARG A 109 -7.48 13.02 -0.62
CA ARG A 109 -7.01 13.59 0.65
C ARG A 109 -7.53 15.01 0.88
N ARG A 110 -7.47 15.87 -0.14
CA ARG A 110 -8.03 17.24 -0.04
C ARG A 110 -9.52 17.24 0.26
N LYS A 111 -10.29 16.37 -0.37
CA LYS A 111 -11.74 16.23 -0.12
C LYS A 111 -12.04 15.71 1.28
N THR A 112 -11.24 14.80 1.79
CA THR A 112 -11.44 14.16 3.10
C THR A 112 -10.84 14.96 4.25
N LYS A 113 -9.98 15.96 3.98
CA LYS A 113 -9.35 16.81 5.00
C LYS A 113 -10.37 17.48 5.95
N LYS A 114 -11.59 17.78 5.45
CA LYS A 114 -12.66 18.34 6.28
C LYS A 114 -13.11 17.43 7.44
N TYR A 115 -12.90 16.10 7.32
CA TYR A 115 -13.23 15.10 8.33
C TYR A 115 -12.11 14.86 9.33
N LEU A 116 -10.87 15.21 8.97
CA LEU A 116 -9.66 15.00 9.74
C LEU A 116 -9.19 16.33 10.33
N LYS A 117 -9.80 16.76 11.42
CA LYS A 117 -9.46 17.98 12.15
C LYS A 117 -9.42 17.70 13.64
N THR A 118 -8.43 18.26 14.32
CA THR A 118 -8.36 18.24 15.79
C THR A 118 -9.47 19.13 16.35
N ASP A 119 -10.14 18.67 17.39
CA ASP A 119 -11.13 19.45 18.13
C ASP A 119 -10.47 20.70 18.75
N GLU A 120 -11.15 21.85 18.69
CA GLU A 120 -10.60 23.12 19.19
C GLU A 120 -10.35 23.07 20.73
N MET A 121 -11.12 22.28 21.48
CA MET A 121 -10.86 22.10 22.90
C MET A 121 -9.55 21.36 23.15
N ILE A 122 -9.25 20.34 22.32
CA ILE A 122 -7.99 19.59 22.41
C ILE A 122 -6.80 20.49 22.06
N LYS A 123 -6.91 21.33 21.04
CA LYS A 123 -5.86 22.31 20.66
C LYS A 123 -5.57 23.25 21.82
N HIS A 124 -6.62 23.87 22.36
CA HIS A 124 -6.48 24.81 23.49
C HIS A 124 -5.89 24.14 24.73
N GLU A 125 -6.27 22.89 25.00
CA GLU A 125 -5.71 22.13 26.11
C GLU A 125 -4.22 21.83 25.91
N LEU A 126 -3.81 21.41 24.70
CA LEU A 126 -2.41 21.14 24.36
C LEU A 126 -1.54 22.40 24.45
N GLU A 127 -2.05 23.53 23.93
CA GLU A 127 -1.36 24.81 24.01
C GLU A 127 -1.04 25.24 25.44
N ASN A 128 -2.00 25.05 26.34
CA ASN A 128 -1.85 25.47 27.74
C ASN A 128 -1.05 24.49 28.59
N ASN A 129 -1.21 23.17 28.34
CA ASN A 129 -0.69 22.17 29.26
C ASN A 129 0.63 21.54 28.80
N ASN A 130 0.89 21.48 27.47
CA ASN A 130 2.09 20.83 26.95
C ASN A 130 2.54 21.40 25.59
N PRO A 131 3.33 22.47 25.56
CA PRO A 131 3.78 23.11 24.30
C PRO A 131 4.54 22.16 23.37
N ALA A 132 5.28 21.18 23.90
CA ALA A 132 6.03 20.21 23.10
C ALA A 132 5.09 19.26 22.35
N LEU A 133 4.06 18.74 23.03
CA LEU A 133 3.02 17.92 22.37
C LEU A 133 2.17 18.74 21.42
N ASN A 134 1.91 20.02 21.74
CA ASN A 134 1.20 20.92 20.83
C ASN A 134 1.96 21.11 19.51
N ASN A 135 3.27 21.33 19.56
CA ASN A 135 4.11 21.45 18.35
C ASN A 135 4.07 20.16 17.53
N LEU A 136 4.12 19.00 18.20
CA LEU A 136 4.03 17.69 17.53
C LEU A 136 2.64 17.48 16.89
N ALA A 137 1.57 17.77 17.61
CA ALA A 137 0.20 17.68 17.12
C ALA A 137 -0.05 18.57 15.91
N ASN A 138 0.41 19.84 15.98
CA ASN A 138 0.32 20.78 14.87
C ASN A 138 1.11 20.30 13.64
N TYR A 139 2.30 19.73 13.85
CA TYR A 139 3.09 19.14 12.77
C TYR A 139 2.31 18.02 12.05
N PHE A 140 1.72 17.08 12.81
CA PHE A 140 0.95 15.99 12.20
C PHE A 140 -0.32 16.48 11.51
N GLU A 141 -1.03 17.46 12.07
CA GLU A 141 -2.25 18.01 11.45
C GLU A 141 -1.92 18.81 10.18
N GLU A 142 -0.88 19.66 10.22
CA GLU A 142 -0.56 20.56 9.11
C GLU A 142 0.12 19.82 7.94
N PHE A 143 1.15 19.03 8.23
CA PHE A 143 2.00 18.41 7.21
C PHE A 143 1.58 16.99 6.84
N ALA A 144 1.09 16.19 7.79
CA ALA A 144 0.64 14.84 7.53
C ALA A 144 -0.88 14.70 7.37
N GLY A 145 -1.66 15.73 7.77
CA GLY A 145 -3.11 15.74 7.64
C GLY A 145 -3.84 14.85 8.63
N TYR A 146 -3.21 14.52 9.78
CA TYR A 146 -3.78 13.66 10.81
C TYR A 146 -4.03 14.42 12.12
N PRO A 147 -5.28 14.43 12.62
CA PRO A 147 -5.64 15.14 13.84
C PRO A 147 -5.26 14.38 15.12
N THR A 148 -5.24 15.12 16.19
CA THR A 148 -5.10 14.59 17.55
C THR A 148 -6.47 14.28 18.15
N TYR A 149 -6.60 13.12 18.78
CA TYR A 149 -7.82 12.66 19.45
C TYR A 149 -7.60 12.45 20.95
N LYS A 150 -8.69 12.55 21.69
CA LYS A 150 -8.86 12.05 23.06
C LYS A 150 -9.87 10.90 23.06
N ASN A 151 -10.38 10.53 24.22
CA ASN A 151 -11.47 9.55 24.37
C ASN A 151 -11.22 8.27 23.55
N THR A 152 -10.00 7.77 23.63
CA THR A 152 -9.56 6.63 22.82
C THR A 152 -8.75 5.66 23.67
N LYS A 153 -9.22 4.42 23.75
CA LYS A 153 -8.55 3.33 24.45
C LYS A 153 -7.65 2.56 23.51
N ALA A 154 -6.47 2.18 23.97
CA ALA A 154 -5.54 1.32 23.25
C ALA A 154 -5.26 0.03 24.02
N LYS A 155 -5.19 -1.10 23.29
CA LYS A 155 -4.78 -2.41 23.81
C LYS A 155 -3.65 -2.95 22.94
N TYR A 156 -2.50 -3.17 23.55
CA TYR A 156 -1.33 -3.73 22.88
C TYR A 156 -1.38 -5.26 22.87
N PHE A 157 -0.93 -5.86 21.77
CA PHE A 157 -0.78 -7.31 21.58
C PHE A 157 0.68 -7.64 21.31
N PRO A 158 1.29 -8.48 22.17
CA PRO A 158 2.71 -8.85 22.03
C PRO A 158 2.96 -9.91 20.95
N SER A 159 1.91 -10.50 20.39
CA SER A 159 2.03 -11.58 19.38
C SER A 159 0.81 -11.64 18.46
N GLY A 160 0.96 -12.39 17.37
CA GLY A 160 -0.11 -12.63 16.40
C GLY A 160 -1.26 -13.45 16.94
N GLU A 161 -0.96 -14.43 17.79
CA GLU A 161 -1.94 -15.28 18.45
C GLU A 161 -2.88 -14.45 19.34
N ALA A 162 -2.29 -13.59 20.18
CA ALA A 162 -3.06 -12.72 21.07
C ALA A 162 -3.95 -11.74 20.29
N LYS A 163 -3.43 -11.20 19.18
CA LYS A 163 -4.22 -10.35 18.27
C LYS A 163 -5.36 -11.13 17.63
N LEU A 164 -5.11 -12.35 17.12
CA LEU A 164 -6.10 -13.15 16.41
C LEU A 164 -7.33 -13.44 17.29
N GLU A 165 -7.09 -13.86 18.52
CA GLU A 165 -8.19 -14.16 19.47
C GLU A 165 -9.08 -12.94 19.70
N GLU A 166 -8.48 -11.78 20.00
CA GLU A 166 -9.25 -10.56 20.19
C GLU A 166 -9.93 -10.08 18.92
N LEU A 167 -9.25 -10.17 17.78
CA LEU A 167 -9.81 -9.78 16.49
C LEU A 167 -11.06 -10.59 16.16
N LYS A 168 -11.07 -11.91 16.40
CA LYS A 168 -12.24 -12.74 16.20
C LYS A 168 -13.42 -12.29 17.06
N LEU A 169 -13.16 -11.99 18.34
CA LEU A 169 -14.19 -11.51 19.24
C LEU A 169 -14.80 -10.17 18.79
N GLU A 170 -13.98 -9.24 18.33
CA GLU A 170 -14.46 -7.94 17.86
C GLU A 170 -15.18 -8.04 16.50
N LEU A 171 -14.74 -8.90 15.60
CA LEU A 171 -15.43 -9.15 14.32
C LEU A 171 -16.83 -9.72 14.53
N GLU A 172 -17.02 -10.58 15.53
CA GLU A 172 -18.36 -11.14 15.86
C GLU A 172 -19.34 -10.07 16.37
N LYS A 173 -18.84 -8.96 16.93
CA LYS A 173 -19.67 -7.84 17.42
C LYS A 173 -20.13 -6.89 16.33
N ALA A 174 -19.54 -6.97 15.13
CA ALA A 174 -19.84 -6.07 14.02
C ALA A 174 -21.34 -6.06 13.66
N LYS A 175 -21.89 -4.87 13.46
CA LYS A 175 -23.32 -4.65 13.13
C LYS A 175 -23.54 -3.90 11.82
N LYS A 176 -22.61 -3.02 11.42
CA LYS A 176 -22.74 -2.11 10.27
C LYS A 176 -21.74 -2.43 9.16
N PHE A 177 -20.44 -2.39 9.46
CA PHE A 177 -19.41 -2.65 8.46
C PHE A 177 -18.10 -3.17 9.05
N ILE A 178 -17.36 -3.90 8.23
CA ILE A 178 -16.00 -4.38 8.50
C ILE A 178 -15.13 -4.03 7.29
N PHE A 179 -14.03 -3.30 7.53
CA PHE A 179 -13.01 -2.99 6.53
C PHE A 179 -11.70 -3.66 6.89
N LEU A 180 -11.07 -4.33 5.93
CA LEU A 180 -9.77 -4.99 6.10
C LEU A 180 -8.81 -4.57 4.99
N GLU A 181 -7.61 -4.17 5.37
CA GLU A 181 -6.52 -3.79 4.46
C GLU A 181 -5.24 -4.48 4.92
N TYR A 182 -4.63 -5.31 4.05
CA TYR A 182 -3.48 -6.11 4.41
C TYR A 182 -2.46 -6.22 3.27
N PHE A 183 -1.18 -6.27 3.64
CA PHE A 183 -0.10 -6.48 2.67
C PHE A 183 0.03 -7.95 2.28
N ILE A 184 0.10 -8.87 3.27
CA ILE A 184 0.18 -10.32 3.05
C ILE A 184 -1.10 -10.98 3.53
N VAL A 185 -1.67 -11.83 2.65
CA VAL A 185 -2.77 -12.72 2.97
C VAL A 185 -2.48 -14.07 2.36
N ALA A 186 -2.54 -15.12 3.15
CA ALA A 186 -2.34 -16.49 2.70
C ALA A 186 -3.46 -17.40 3.20
N GLU A 187 -3.88 -18.33 2.37
CA GLU A 187 -4.80 -19.39 2.80
C GLU A 187 -4.14 -20.23 3.90
N GLY A 188 -4.86 -20.45 5.00
CA GLY A 188 -4.40 -21.15 6.16
C GLY A 188 -5.40 -21.05 7.31
N LYS A 189 -4.98 -21.42 8.52
CA LYS A 189 -5.82 -21.39 9.73
C LYS A 189 -6.27 -19.97 10.08
N MET A 190 -5.30 -19.03 10.18
CA MET A 190 -5.60 -17.66 10.57
C MET A 190 -6.62 -17.00 9.65
N TRP A 191 -6.35 -17.01 8.35
CA TRP A 191 -7.26 -16.42 7.38
C TRP A 191 -8.58 -17.19 7.27
N GLY A 192 -8.55 -18.53 7.34
CA GLY A 192 -9.73 -19.37 7.31
C GLY A 192 -10.71 -19.06 8.44
N GLU A 193 -10.24 -18.94 9.67
CA GLU A 193 -11.08 -18.58 10.84
C GLU A 193 -11.71 -17.19 10.67
N ILE A 194 -10.95 -16.20 10.25
CA ILE A 194 -11.44 -14.85 9.98
C ILE A 194 -12.48 -14.87 8.85
N LEU A 195 -12.20 -15.55 7.75
CA LEU A 195 -13.10 -15.61 6.59
C LEU A 195 -14.45 -16.23 6.94
N GLU A 196 -14.49 -17.28 7.77
CA GLU A 196 -15.75 -17.86 8.24
C GLU A 196 -16.59 -16.87 9.06
N ILE A 197 -15.95 -16.03 9.88
CA ILE A 197 -16.66 -14.95 10.59
C ILE A 197 -17.20 -13.93 9.57
N LEU A 198 -16.38 -13.46 8.63
CA LEU A 198 -16.82 -12.50 7.63
C LEU A 198 -18.00 -13.00 6.79
N LYS A 199 -18.01 -14.28 6.42
CA LYS A 199 -19.13 -14.90 5.70
C LYS A 199 -20.43 -14.88 6.52
N ARG A 200 -20.36 -15.11 7.83
CA ARG A 200 -21.54 -15.00 8.71
C ARG A 200 -22.03 -13.57 8.78
N LYS A 201 -21.11 -12.62 8.99
CA LYS A 201 -21.42 -11.19 9.07
C LYS A 201 -22.06 -10.65 7.80
N VAL A 202 -21.61 -11.07 6.63
CA VAL A 202 -22.26 -10.73 5.35
C VAL A 202 -23.71 -11.25 5.31
N LYS A 203 -23.98 -12.48 5.78
CA LYS A 203 -25.35 -13.02 5.86
C LYS A 203 -26.23 -12.27 6.85
N GLU A 204 -25.65 -11.67 7.88
CA GLU A 204 -26.32 -10.80 8.86
C GLU A 204 -26.57 -9.38 8.32
N GLY A 205 -26.10 -9.06 7.09
CA GLY A 205 -26.28 -7.76 6.45
C GLY A 205 -25.15 -6.76 6.71
N VAL A 206 -24.05 -7.18 7.36
CA VAL A 206 -22.88 -6.34 7.58
C VAL A 206 -22.12 -6.12 6.27
N GLU A 207 -21.79 -4.87 5.96
CA GLU A 207 -20.98 -4.54 4.79
C GLU A 207 -19.53 -4.93 5.03
N VAL A 208 -18.98 -5.86 4.24
CA VAL A 208 -17.58 -6.26 4.36
C VAL A 208 -16.78 -5.82 3.13
N ARG A 209 -15.70 -5.05 3.36
CA ARG A 209 -14.72 -4.68 2.34
C ARG A 209 -13.34 -5.23 2.70
N PHE A 210 -12.72 -5.85 1.74
CA PHE A 210 -11.40 -6.43 1.89
C PHE A 210 -10.46 -5.98 0.78
N MET A 211 -9.33 -5.39 1.15
CA MET A 211 -8.27 -4.99 0.22
C MET A 211 -6.95 -5.65 0.62
N TYR A 212 -6.22 -6.15 -0.37
CA TYR A 212 -4.90 -6.73 -0.16
C TYR A 212 -3.93 -6.33 -1.27
N ASP A 213 -2.64 -6.35 -0.98
CA ASP A 213 -1.62 -6.00 -1.96
C ASP A 213 -1.45 -7.07 -3.05
N GLY A 214 -1.23 -6.62 -4.28
CA GLY A 214 -1.09 -7.49 -5.44
C GLY A 214 0.11 -8.45 -5.41
N THR A 215 1.09 -8.25 -4.50
CA THR A 215 2.21 -9.20 -4.31
C THR A 215 1.74 -10.58 -3.86
N CYS A 216 0.59 -10.68 -3.19
CA CYS A 216 0.00 -11.95 -2.80
C CYS A 216 -0.23 -12.89 -3.99
N THR A 217 -0.44 -12.36 -5.20
CA THR A 217 -0.70 -13.16 -6.40
C THR A 217 0.52 -13.92 -6.94
N PHE A 218 1.71 -13.65 -6.43
CA PHE A 218 2.89 -14.43 -6.84
C PHE A 218 2.85 -15.87 -6.35
N LYS A 219 2.48 -16.11 -5.09
CA LYS A 219 2.56 -17.44 -4.48
C LYS A 219 1.42 -17.76 -3.52
N LEU A 220 0.66 -16.78 -3.03
CA LEU A 220 -0.23 -16.96 -1.88
C LEU A 220 -1.70 -17.08 -2.28
N LEU A 221 -2.17 -16.23 -3.19
CA LEU A 221 -3.56 -16.17 -3.62
C LEU A 221 -3.66 -16.19 -5.15
N PRO A 222 -4.67 -16.84 -5.75
CA PRO A 222 -4.88 -16.81 -7.19
C PRO A 222 -5.31 -15.41 -7.64
N PHE A 223 -4.98 -15.02 -8.87
CA PHE A 223 -5.37 -13.72 -9.45
C PHE A 223 -6.90 -13.52 -9.49
N SER A 224 -7.65 -14.60 -9.49
CA SER A 224 -9.12 -14.59 -9.45
C SER A 224 -9.71 -14.45 -8.03
N TYR A 225 -8.88 -14.34 -7.00
CA TYR A 225 -9.33 -14.30 -5.60
C TYR A 225 -10.35 -13.20 -5.29
N PRO A 226 -10.22 -11.96 -5.81
CA PRO A 226 -11.26 -10.96 -5.59
C PRO A 226 -12.64 -11.38 -6.16
N LYS A 227 -12.65 -12.10 -7.29
CA LYS A 227 -13.89 -12.63 -7.86
C LYS A 227 -14.55 -13.67 -6.96
N TYR A 228 -13.72 -14.55 -6.36
CA TYR A 228 -14.19 -15.51 -5.36
C TYR A 228 -14.78 -14.80 -4.12
N MET A 229 -14.07 -13.83 -3.55
CA MET A 229 -14.55 -13.07 -2.39
C MET A 229 -15.87 -12.34 -2.68
N ASN A 230 -15.96 -11.71 -3.86
CA ASN A 230 -17.19 -11.05 -4.28
C ASN A 230 -18.38 -12.03 -4.41
N SER A 231 -18.15 -13.29 -4.81
CA SER A 231 -19.20 -14.32 -4.86
C SER A 231 -19.71 -14.73 -3.47
N LEU A 232 -18.93 -14.47 -2.42
CA LEU A 232 -19.32 -14.64 -1.01
C LEU A 232 -20.03 -13.40 -0.43
N GLY A 233 -20.24 -12.35 -1.23
CA GLY A 233 -20.81 -11.07 -0.78
C GLY A 233 -19.79 -10.13 -0.12
N ILE A 234 -18.51 -10.48 -0.10
CA ILE A 234 -17.41 -9.65 0.43
C ILE A 234 -16.86 -8.80 -0.70
N LYS A 235 -17.03 -7.48 -0.65
CA LYS A 235 -16.42 -6.57 -1.63
C LYS A 235 -14.91 -6.66 -1.53
N CYS A 236 -14.23 -7.15 -2.57
CA CYS A 236 -12.80 -7.41 -2.53
C CYS A 236 -12.05 -6.72 -3.65
N LYS A 237 -10.90 -6.12 -3.32
CA LYS A 237 -9.98 -5.47 -4.25
C LYS A 237 -8.55 -5.92 -4.04
N MET A 238 -7.80 -5.92 -5.12
CA MET A 238 -6.36 -6.09 -5.14
C MET A 238 -5.70 -4.75 -5.43
N PHE A 239 -4.92 -4.24 -4.48
CA PHE A 239 -4.13 -3.03 -4.67
C PHE A 239 -2.93 -3.31 -5.58
N SER A 240 -2.70 -2.46 -6.57
CA SER A 240 -1.55 -2.53 -7.49
C SER A 240 -1.28 -3.97 -7.99
N PRO A 241 -2.23 -4.60 -8.74
CA PRO A 241 -2.05 -5.95 -9.25
C PRO A 241 -0.80 -6.04 -10.11
N ILE A 242 0.01 -7.08 -9.90
CA ILE A 242 1.23 -7.28 -10.67
C ILE A 242 0.86 -7.77 -12.06
N ARG A 243 1.23 -6.98 -13.04
CA ARG A 243 1.04 -7.26 -14.46
C ARG A 243 2.39 -7.44 -15.13
N PRO A 244 2.50 -8.29 -16.16
CA PRO A 244 3.73 -8.48 -16.93
C PRO A 244 3.98 -7.29 -17.86
N VAL A 245 4.09 -6.09 -17.31
CA VAL A 245 4.43 -4.85 -18.03
C VAL A 245 5.54 -4.11 -17.30
N LEU A 246 6.35 -3.40 -18.07
CA LEU A 246 7.39 -2.54 -17.52
C LEU A 246 6.70 -1.30 -16.89
N SER A 247 6.52 -1.31 -15.59
CA SER A 247 5.91 -0.20 -14.86
C SER A 247 6.62 0.01 -13.52
N THR A 248 7.03 1.25 -13.26
CA THR A 248 7.61 1.66 -11.98
C THR A 248 6.55 1.74 -10.89
N TYR A 249 5.29 1.96 -11.25
CA TYR A 249 4.14 1.98 -10.35
C TYR A 249 4.00 0.68 -9.54
N GLN A 250 4.36 -0.46 -10.14
CA GLN A 250 4.31 -1.76 -9.45
C GLN A 250 5.30 -1.90 -8.28
N ASN A 251 6.22 -0.95 -8.07
CA ASN A 251 7.08 -0.92 -6.89
C ASN A 251 6.39 -0.30 -5.67
N ASN A 252 5.34 0.49 -5.91
CA ASN A 252 4.56 1.10 -4.85
C ASN A 252 3.59 0.07 -4.29
N ARG A 253 3.78 -0.32 -3.01
CA ARG A 253 3.05 -1.38 -2.33
C ARG A 253 2.33 -0.85 -1.12
N ASP A 254 1.13 -1.36 -0.92
CA ASP A 254 0.37 -1.06 0.28
C ASP A 254 0.81 -1.98 1.42
N HIS A 255 1.65 -1.46 2.32
CA HIS A 255 2.18 -2.23 3.44
C HIS A 255 1.38 -2.07 4.73
N ARG A 256 0.25 -1.38 4.68
CA ARG A 256 -0.60 -1.15 5.85
C ARG A 256 -1.33 -2.44 6.26
N LYS A 257 -1.63 -2.57 7.53
CA LYS A 257 -2.46 -3.60 8.12
C LYS A 257 -3.49 -2.88 8.97
N ILE A 258 -4.69 -2.75 8.45
CA ILE A 258 -5.78 -2.03 9.09
C ILE A 258 -7.03 -2.92 9.11
N VAL A 259 -7.67 -3.01 10.26
CA VAL A 259 -9.05 -3.49 10.38
C VAL A 259 -9.86 -2.37 11.01
N VAL A 260 -11.02 -2.09 10.46
CA VAL A 260 -12.00 -1.17 11.07
C VAL A 260 -13.31 -1.91 11.21
N ILE A 261 -13.92 -1.80 12.37
CA ILE A 261 -15.21 -2.41 12.71
C ILE A 261 -16.14 -1.31 13.18
N ASP A 262 -17.23 -1.10 12.46
CA ASP A 262 -18.32 -0.15 12.75
C ASP A 262 -17.86 1.28 13.05
N GLY A 263 -16.63 1.66 12.67
CA GLY A 263 -16.05 2.99 12.93
C GLY A 263 -15.62 3.26 14.37
N HIS A 264 -15.81 2.33 15.29
CA HIS A 264 -15.46 2.51 16.71
C HIS A 264 -14.31 1.62 17.20
N THR A 265 -13.96 0.55 16.47
CA THR A 265 -12.84 -0.34 16.79
C THR A 265 -11.91 -0.44 15.59
N ALA A 266 -10.60 -0.28 15.80
CA ALA A 266 -9.60 -0.52 14.76
C ALA A 266 -8.45 -1.37 15.30
N PHE A 267 -7.81 -2.12 14.39
CA PHE A 267 -6.55 -2.84 14.64
C PHE A 267 -5.51 -2.40 13.62
N THR A 268 -4.29 -2.21 14.09
CA THR A 268 -3.13 -1.98 13.24
C THR A 268 -1.87 -2.62 13.84
N GLY A 269 -0.77 -2.68 13.08
CA GLY A 269 0.51 -3.22 13.53
C GLY A 269 1.28 -3.91 12.41
N GLY A 270 2.21 -4.80 12.76
CA GLY A 270 3.03 -5.54 11.82
C GLY A 270 2.42 -6.86 11.34
N ILE A 271 1.47 -7.42 12.08
CA ILE A 271 0.90 -8.76 11.89
C ILE A 271 0.00 -8.81 10.66
N ASN A 272 0.39 -9.59 9.63
CA ASN A 272 -0.42 -9.89 8.45
C ASN A 272 -1.41 -11.04 8.69
N LEU A 273 -2.13 -11.47 7.64
CA LEU A 273 -3.11 -12.57 7.69
C LEU A 273 -2.50 -13.83 7.06
N ALA A 274 -1.56 -14.45 7.76
CA ALA A 274 -0.93 -15.70 7.35
C ALA A 274 -0.43 -16.48 8.58
N ASP A 275 -0.35 -17.79 8.45
CA ASP A 275 -0.12 -18.72 9.55
C ASP A 275 1.27 -18.58 10.21
N GLU A 276 2.26 -18.04 9.51
CA GLU A 276 3.55 -17.72 10.11
C GLU A 276 3.46 -16.65 11.19
N TYR A 277 2.53 -15.70 11.08
CA TYR A 277 2.34 -14.63 12.07
C TYR A 277 1.69 -15.11 13.38
N ILE A 278 1.10 -16.31 13.38
CA ILE A 278 0.52 -16.96 14.56
C ILE A 278 1.27 -18.26 14.93
N ASN A 279 2.47 -18.46 14.38
CA ASN A 279 3.34 -19.59 14.62
C ASN A 279 2.73 -20.99 14.35
N GLU A 280 1.66 -21.07 13.55
CA GLU A 280 1.12 -22.33 13.03
C GLU A 280 1.95 -22.89 11.88
N LYS A 281 2.78 -22.04 11.28
CA LYS A 281 3.73 -22.41 10.22
C LYS A 281 5.07 -21.74 10.47
N GLU A 282 6.12 -22.54 10.62
CA GLU A 282 7.47 -22.01 10.78
C GLU A 282 8.11 -21.78 9.39
N LEU A 283 8.47 -20.53 9.08
CA LEU A 283 9.21 -20.17 7.87
C LEU A 283 10.66 -19.80 8.16
N PHE A 284 10.91 -19.01 9.21
CA PHE A 284 12.21 -18.45 9.58
C PHE A 284 12.49 -18.55 11.08
N GLY A 285 11.90 -19.54 11.77
CA GLY A 285 11.88 -19.65 13.20
C GLY A 285 10.60 -19.06 13.81
N HIS A 286 10.57 -18.93 15.15
CA HIS A 286 9.44 -18.35 15.86
C HIS A 286 9.25 -16.88 15.45
N TRP A 287 8.05 -16.55 14.92
CA TRP A 287 7.72 -15.23 14.45
C TRP A 287 7.16 -14.38 15.59
N LYS A 288 7.83 -13.26 15.88
CA LYS A 288 7.36 -12.28 16.85
C LYS A 288 7.06 -10.96 16.15
N ASP A 289 5.80 -10.58 16.19
CA ASP A 289 5.33 -9.29 15.69
C ASP A 289 4.27 -8.74 16.63
N THR A 290 3.90 -7.48 16.49
CA THR A 290 3.03 -6.80 17.44
C THR A 290 1.87 -6.11 16.74
N ALA A 291 0.80 -5.86 17.51
CA ALA A 291 -0.34 -5.09 17.05
C ALA A 291 -0.92 -4.24 18.20
N ILE A 292 -1.77 -3.31 17.83
CA ILE A 292 -2.56 -2.49 18.72
C ILE A 292 -4.02 -2.51 18.29
N MET A 293 -4.94 -2.62 19.23
CA MET A 293 -6.34 -2.34 19.04
C MET A 293 -6.64 -0.95 19.59
N VAL A 294 -7.44 -0.19 18.89
CA VAL A 294 -7.87 1.16 19.23
C VAL A 294 -9.38 1.19 19.28
N LYS A 295 -9.96 1.73 20.33
CA LYS A 295 -11.41 1.96 20.47
C LYS A 295 -11.68 3.41 20.82
N GLY A 296 -12.58 4.06 20.08
CA GLY A 296 -12.98 5.45 20.31
C GLY A 296 -12.73 6.37 19.10
N GLU A 297 -12.63 7.67 19.37
CA GLU A 297 -12.65 8.73 18.36
C GLU A 297 -11.53 8.60 17.32
N ALA A 298 -10.35 8.13 17.72
CA ALA A 298 -9.20 7.99 16.83
C ALA A 298 -9.41 6.94 15.69
N VAL A 299 -10.41 6.05 15.84
CA VAL A 299 -10.76 5.08 14.78
C VAL A 299 -11.22 5.77 13.50
N LYS A 300 -11.72 7.01 13.60
CA LYS A 300 -12.07 7.84 12.45
C LYS A 300 -10.92 8.01 11.46
N SER A 301 -9.69 8.21 11.93
CA SER A 301 -8.52 8.29 11.04
C SER A 301 -8.28 6.98 10.30
N PHE A 302 -8.39 5.83 10.94
CA PHE A 302 -8.25 4.52 10.28
C PHE A 302 -9.34 4.27 9.23
N THR A 303 -10.58 4.67 9.55
CA THR A 303 -11.71 4.58 8.61
C THR A 303 -11.44 5.41 7.35
N ILE A 304 -11.01 6.66 7.52
CA ILE A 304 -10.68 7.55 6.39
C ILE A 304 -9.47 7.01 5.60
N MET A 305 -8.42 6.54 6.27
CA MET A 305 -7.25 5.95 5.60
C MET A 305 -7.64 4.77 4.70
N PHE A 306 -8.47 3.85 5.20
CA PHE A 306 -8.97 2.73 4.42
C PHE A 306 -9.79 3.21 3.21
N LEU A 307 -10.76 4.10 3.43
CA LEU A 307 -11.66 4.58 2.37
C LEU A 307 -10.89 5.37 1.30
N GLN A 308 -9.89 6.18 1.67
CA GLN A 308 -9.03 6.87 0.72
C GLN A 308 -8.34 5.89 -0.24
N MET A 309 -7.75 4.81 0.28
CA MET A 309 -7.09 3.81 -0.54
C MET A 309 -8.09 2.97 -1.36
N TRP A 310 -9.26 2.70 -0.78
CA TRP A 310 -10.34 2.03 -1.50
C TRP A 310 -10.78 2.83 -2.72
N ASP A 311 -10.92 4.14 -2.58
CA ASP A 311 -11.43 5.05 -3.63
C ASP A 311 -10.43 5.35 -4.73
N VAL A 312 -9.12 5.12 -4.50
CA VAL A 312 -8.09 5.36 -5.53
C VAL A 312 -8.42 4.66 -6.85
N THR A 313 -9.05 3.49 -6.78
CA THR A 313 -9.42 2.68 -7.96
C THR A 313 -10.89 2.77 -8.35
N GLU A 314 -11.74 3.46 -7.56
CA GLU A 314 -13.18 3.60 -7.84
C GLU A 314 -13.46 4.71 -8.84
N LYS A 315 -14.54 4.54 -9.61
CA LYS A 315 -15.03 5.57 -10.55
C LYS A 315 -16.02 6.53 -9.89
N SER A 316 -16.77 6.06 -8.89
CA SER A 316 -17.74 6.83 -8.12
C SER A 316 -17.11 7.40 -6.86
N GLU A 317 -17.62 8.53 -6.41
CA GLU A 317 -17.23 9.11 -5.13
C GLU A 317 -17.93 8.37 -3.99
N GLU A 318 -17.16 8.03 -2.94
CA GLU A 318 -17.68 7.41 -1.73
C GLU A 318 -18.38 8.46 -0.85
N ASP A 319 -19.43 8.08 -0.19
CA ASP A 319 -20.04 8.85 0.89
C ASP A 319 -19.33 8.53 2.21
N TYR A 320 -18.33 9.34 2.55
CA TYR A 320 -17.55 9.17 3.78
C TYR A 320 -18.40 9.40 5.03
N GLU A 321 -19.43 10.27 4.95
CA GLU A 321 -20.25 10.65 6.10
C GLU A 321 -21.01 9.45 6.65
N LYS A 322 -21.44 8.53 5.78
CA LYS A 322 -22.06 7.26 6.16
C LYS A 322 -21.24 6.44 7.17
N TYR A 323 -19.91 6.54 7.12
CA TYR A 323 -19.02 5.69 7.92
C TYR A 323 -18.44 6.43 9.13
N ILE A 324 -18.67 7.72 9.28
CA ILE A 324 -18.08 8.55 10.34
C ILE A 324 -19.11 9.28 11.21
N ASN A 325 -20.35 9.49 10.73
CA ASN A 325 -21.37 10.27 11.47
C ASN A 325 -22.31 9.39 12.30
N ASP A 326 -22.55 8.14 11.89
CA ASP A 326 -23.47 7.21 12.57
C ASP A 326 -22.76 6.25 13.53
N ILE A 327 -21.68 6.69 14.14
CA ILE A 327 -20.93 5.86 15.07
C ILE A 327 -21.68 5.87 16.40
N GLU A 328 -22.40 4.78 16.71
CA GLU A 328 -22.88 4.51 18.06
C GLU A 328 -21.68 4.03 18.90
N TYR A 329 -21.13 4.93 19.68
CA TYR A 329 -20.25 4.51 20.74
C TYR A 329 -21.11 3.80 21.80
N GLU A 330 -20.86 2.51 22.07
CA GLU A 330 -21.48 1.81 23.18
C GLU A 330 -21.28 2.66 24.45
N ASN A 331 -22.30 2.69 25.34
CA ASN A 331 -22.32 3.55 26.54
C ASN A 331 -21.09 3.40 27.47
N ASP A 332 -20.27 2.37 27.28
CA ASP A 332 -18.98 2.20 27.97
C ASP A 332 -17.87 3.15 27.48
N LEU A 333 -18.09 3.88 26.38
CA LEU A 333 -17.14 4.81 25.78
C LEU A 333 -17.26 6.25 26.29
N HIS A 334 -17.91 6.51 27.39
CA HIS A 334 -17.57 7.66 28.24
C HIS A 334 -16.19 7.45 28.89
N LEU A 335 -15.26 6.90 28.08
CA LEU A 335 -13.88 6.68 28.45
C LEU A 335 -13.23 8.06 28.62
N LYS A 336 -13.15 8.52 29.83
CA LYS A 336 -12.17 9.54 30.24
C LYS A 336 -10.79 8.87 30.25
N GLU A 337 -10.37 8.35 29.09
CA GLU A 337 -9.01 7.86 28.96
C GLU A 337 -8.08 9.08 28.94
N GLU A 338 -7.09 9.07 29.79
CA GLU A 338 -6.07 10.11 29.82
C GLU A 338 -5.11 9.95 28.66
N GLY A 339 -4.69 11.08 28.09
CA GLY A 339 -3.72 11.11 27.00
C GLY A 339 -4.31 11.44 25.64
N TYR A 340 -3.43 11.41 24.63
CA TYR A 340 -3.75 11.81 23.27
C TYR A 340 -3.32 10.71 22.28
N MET A 341 -4.04 10.60 21.17
CA MET A 341 -3.73 9.66 20.11
C MET A 341 -3.72 10.35 18.76
N ILE A 342 -2.69 10.10 17.97
CA ILE A 342 -2.56 10.59 16.59
C ILE A 342 -2.31 9.37 15.68
N PRO A 343 -3.36 8.71 15.17
CA PRO A 343 -3.17 7.68 14.15
C PRO A 343 -2.71 8.34 12.85
N PHE A 344 -1.57 7.94 12.37
CA PHE A 344 -1.06 8.42 11.08
C PHE A 344 -0.62 7.24 10.21
N GLY A 345 -0.61 7.43 8.93
CA GLY A 345 -0.21 6.43 7.95
C GLY A 345 0.49 7.05 6.77
N ASP A 346 1.47 6.36 6.26
CA ASP A 346 2.13 6.69 5.00
C ASP A 346 1.36 6.09 3.82
N CYS A 347 1.54 6.65 2.66
CA CYS A 347 0.86 6.19 1.46
C CYS A 347 1.88 5.71 0.43
N PRO A 348 1.65 4.55 -0.22
CA PRO A 348 2.57 4.06 -1.24
C PRO A 348 2.72 4.98 -2.46
N MET A 349 1.93 6.06 -2.52
CA MET A 349 1.93 7.05 -3.61
C MET A 349 2.59 8.38 -3.24
N ASP A 350 3.08 8.53 -2.01
CA ASP A 350 3.75 9.75 -1.54
C ASP A 350 5.14 9.90 -2.13
#